data_1da233c527ec252e97b93bd856db5217
#
_entry.id   1da233c527ec252e97b93bd856db5217
#
_cell.length_a   1.000
_cell.length_b   1.000
_cell.length_c   1.000
_cell.angle_alpha   90.00
_cell.angle_beta   90.00
_cell.angle_gamma   90.00
#
_symmetry.space_group_name_H-M   'P 1'
#
loop_
_entity.id
_entity.type
_entity.pdbx_description
1 polymer ?
#
loop_
_entity_poly.entity_id
_entity_poly.type
_entity_poly.pdbx_seq_one_letter_code
_entity_poly.pdbx_strand_id
1 'polypeptide(L)'
;MAQNPEATVVFGVLNETSETESRVALTPDIVTRLKRSGVSSLIEAGAGIAADYTDEDYEKAGAKVTSRDEVLAEADALGFVDRPSAETVAKLKAGQWVIGMLGSFTDADYVAALEKAGLVGIAIEKLPRKLSSAQSMDEMTSQNSVMGYKAAITAADAYGSFLPMMTTAAGTIRPAKALVLGAGIAACRPSVR
;
A
#
# COMPACT_ATOMS: atom_id res chain seq x y z
N MET A 1 7.39 28.55 15.25
CA MET A 1 6.97 27.56 16.27
C MET A 1 8.13 26.62 16.45
N ALA A 2 8.76 26.62 17.61
CA ALA A 2 9.90 25.77 17.91
C ALA A 2 9.45 24.31 17.93
N GLN A 3 10.04 23.49 17.08
CA GLN A 3 9.85 22.03 17.10
C GLN A 3 10.46 21.50 18.40
N ASN A 4 9.66 20.78 19.18
CA ASN A 4 10.13 20.05 20.34
C ASN A 4 10.91 18.82 19.85
N PRO A 5 12.23 18.70 20.07
CA PRO A 5 13.04 17.64 19.46
C PRO A 5 12.90 16.26 20.14
N GLU A 6 12.02 16.09 21.13
CA GLU A 6 12.01 14.88 21.97
C GLU A 6 10.83 13.93 21.76
N ALA A 7 9.88 14.22 20.88
CA ALA A 7 8.78 13.29 20.58
C ALA A 7 8.92 12.73 19.15
N THR A 8 9.90 11.90 18.94
CA THR A 8 10.04 11.19 17.66
C THR A 8 9.09 10.00 17.67
N VAL A 9 7.99 10.09 16.92
CA VAL A 9 7.10 8.95 16.66
C VAL A 9 7.87 7.92 15.85
N VAL A 10 7.80 6.67 16.28
CA VAL A 10 8.44 5.54 15.61
C VAL A 10 7.40 4.80 14.78
N PHE A 11 7.58 4.80 13.47
CA PHE A 11 6.71 4.10 12.53
C PHE A 11 7.34 2.79 12.09
N GLY A 12 6.65 1.67 12.34
CA GLY A 12 7.10 0.32 12.04
C GLY A 12 6.47 -0.23 10.76
N VAL A 13 7.25 -0.99 9.99
CA VAL A 13 6.76 -1.76 8.85
C VAL A 13 7.30 -3.17 8.95
N LEU A 14 6.41 -4.14 8.81
CA LEU A 14 6.72 -5.55 8.79
C LEU A 14 6.71 -6.07 7.36
N ASN A 15 7.36 -7.19 7.15
CA ASN A 15 7.18 -7.97 5.94
C ASN A 15 5.76 -8.55 5.94
N GLU A 16 5.02 -8.32 4.85
CA GLU A 16 3.67 -8.87 4.70
C GLU A 16 3.74 -10.40 4.67
N THR A 17 2.79 -11.03 5.36
CA THR A 17 2.81 -12.50 5.54
C THR A 17 2.05 -13.26 4.47
N SER A 18 1.30 -12.55 3.62
CA SER A 18 0.57 -13.16 2.50
C SER A 18 1.52 -13.47 1.35
N GLU A 19 1.53 -14.71 0.88
CA GLU A 19 2.35 -15.12 -0.29
C GLU A 19 1.99 -14.39 -1.58
N THR A 20 0.79 -13.84 -1.65
CA THR A 20 0.30 -13.10 -2.82
C THR A 20 0.50 -11.59 -2.72
N GLU A 21 0.90 -11.08 -1.56
CA GLU A 21 1.15 -9.66 -1.36
C GLU A 21 2.63 -9.33 -1.60
N SER A 22 2.88 -8.55 -2.64
CA SER A 22 4.22 -8.09 -2.98
C SER A 22 4.47 -6.62 -2.63
N ARG A 23 3.43 -5.90 -2.17
CA ARG A 23 3.56 -4.50 -1.78
C ARG A 23 4.13 -4.38 -0.38
N VAL A 24 4.65 -3.20 -0.07
CA VAL A 24 5.14 -2.84 1.26
C VAL A 24 4.48 -1.52 1.70
N ALA A 25 4.21 -1.38 2.99
CA ALA A 25 3.46 -0.23 3.52
C ALA A 25 4.22 1.10 3.39
N LEU A 26 5.55 1.10 3.39
CA LEU A 26 6.39 2.28 3.14
C LEU A 26 7.44 1.99 2.09
N THR A 27 7.60 2.92 1.15
CA THR A 27 8.75 2.94 0.23
C THR A 27 9.88 3.80 0.79
N PRO A 28 11.15 3.63 0.34
CA PRO A 28 12.29 4.45 0.78
C PRO A 28 12.07 5.96 0.61
N ASP A 29 11.38 6.37 -0.46
CA ASP A 29 11.05 7.79 -0.68
C ASP A 29 10.14 8.34 0.41
N ILE A 30 9.16 7.56 0.86
CA ILE A 30 8.24 7.96 1.95
C ILE A 30 9.00 7.99 3.28
N VAL A 31 9.91 7.06 3.54
CA VAL A 31 10.81 7.09 4.72
C VAL A 31 11.57 8.43 4.78
N THR A 32 12.16 8.85 3.65
CA THR A 32 12.86 10.13 3.57
C THR A 32 11.95 11.31 3.90
N ARG A 33 10.68 11.27 3.47
CA ARG A 33 9.70 12.33 3.78
C ARG A 33 9.28 12.31 5.25
N LEU A 34 9.03 11.14 5.83
CA LEU A 34 8.68 10.98 7.25
C LEU A 34 9.79 11.49 8.15
N LYS A 35 11.06 11.18 7.84
CA LYS A 35 12.21 11.67 8.57
C LYS A 35 12.27 13.21 8.62
N ARG A 36 11.93 13.89 7.52
CA ARG A 36 11.85 15.37 7.49
C ARG A 36 10.74 15.92 8.39
N SER A 37 9.73 15.12 8.68
CA SER A 37 8.63 15.47 9.59
C SER A 37 8.89 15.03 11.04
N GLY A 38 10.09 14.53 11.37
CA GLY A 38 10.46 14.10 12.72
C GLY A 38 9.93 12.71 13.09
N VAL A 39 9.56 11.90 12.11
CA VAL A 39 9.15 10.49 12.32
C VAL A 39 10.30 9.56 12.00
N SER A 40 10.66 8.69 12.92
CA SER A 40 11.63 7.60 12.70
C SER A 40 10.94 6.40 12.10
N SER A 41 11.64 5.65 11.24
CA SER A 41 11.09 4.45 10.61
C SER A 41 11.90 3.21 10.98
N LEU A 42 11.21 2.17 11.42
CA LEU A 42 11.74 0.82 11.66
C LEU A 42 11.19 -0.11 10.58
N ILE A 43 12.06 -0.79 9.87
CA ILE A 43 11.69 -1.69 8.78
C ILE A 43 12.18 -3.10 9.14
N GLU A 44 11.30 -4.07 9.06
CA GLU A 44 11.70 -5.47 9.17
C GLU A 44 12.63 -5.84 8.01
N ALA A 45 13.74 -6.52 8.31
CA ALA A 45 14.68 -6.98 7.30
C ALA A 45 13.98 -7.79 6.20
N GLY A 46 14.22 -7.42 4.95
CA GLY A 46 13.61 -8.04 3.79
C GLY A 46 12.18 -7.60 3.46
N ALA A 47 11.56 -6.69 4.22
CA ALA A 47 10.16 -6.28 4.01
C ALA A 47 9.90 -5.67 2.62
N GLY A 48 10.89 -5.04 2.01
CA GLY A 48 10.75 -4.39 0.70
C GLY A 48 11.10 -5.25 -0.50
N ILE A 49 11.69 -6.43 -0.31
CA ILE A 49 12.27 -7.22 -1.40
C ILE A 49 11.24 -7.59 -2.46
N ALA A 50 10.05 -7.99 -2.07
CA ALA A 50 8.97 -8.33 -3.00
C ALA A 50 8.45 -7.11 -3.80
N ALA A 51 8.76 -5.89 -3.34
CA ALA A 51 8.43 -4.62 -4.00
C ALA A 51 9.66 -3.98 -4.68
N ASP A 52 10.73 -4.75 -4.94
CA ASP A 52 11.98 -4.31 -5.57
C ASP A 52 12.78 -3.25 -4.76
N TYR A 53 12.61 -3.22 -3.43
CA TYR A 53 13.41 -2.38 -2.52
C TYR A 53 14.30 -3.22 -1.64
N THR A 54 15.59 -2.91 -1.60
CA THR A 54 16.57 -3.59 -0.73
C THR A 54 16.61 -2.97 0.66
N ASP A 55 17.13 -3.70 1.64
CA ASP A 55 17.36 -3.18 2.98
C ASP A 55 18.30 -1.96 2.95
N GLU A 56 19.32 -1.98 2.07
CA GLU A 56 20.23 -0.84 1.86
C GLU A 56 19.50 0.43 1.36
N ASP A 57 18.45 0.30 0.54
CA ASP A 57 17.67 1.44 0.07
C ASP A 57 16.92 2.12 1.22
N TYR A 58 16.41 1.33 2.16
CA TYR A 58 15.79 1.84 3.38
C TYR A 58 16.80 2.51 4.30
N GLU A 59 17.98 1.92 4.50
CA GLU A 59 19.05 2.51 5.32
C GLU A 59 19.53 3.83 4.73
N LYS A 60 19.74 3.90 3.40
CA LYS A 60 20.09 5.15 2.68
C LYS A 60 19.01 6.22 2.84
N ALA A 61 17.74 5.82 2.88
CA ALA A 61 16.61 6.73 3.13
C ALA A 61 16.55 7.21 4.59
N GLY A 62 17.25 6.52 5.50
CA GLY A 62 17.38 6.86 6.91
C GLY A 62 16.45 6.12 7.83
N ALA A 63 15.93 4.96 7.42
CA ALA A 63 15.28 3.99 8.30
C ALA A 63 16.32 3.14 9.04
N LYS A 64 15.92 2.54 10.14
CA LYS A 64 16.64 1.45 10.80
C LYS A 64 16.03 0.13 10.35
N VAL A 65 16.83 -0.71 9.70
CA VAL A 65 16.41 -2.08 9.35
C VAL A 65 16.75 -2.99 10.54
N THR A 66 15.78 -3.83 10.95
CA THR A 66 15.93 -4.65 12.15
C THR A 66 15.05 -5.90 12.11
N SER A 67 15.01 -6.66 13.21
CA SER A 67 14.17 -7.85 13.33
C SER A 67 12.70 -7.52 13.52
N ARG A 68 11.81 -8.46 13.13
CA ARG A 68 10.37 -8.35 13.34
C ARG A 68 10.00 -8.06 14.79
N ASP A 69 10.63 -8.76 15.73
CA ASP A 69 10.31 -8.63 17.16
C ASP A 69 10.70 -7.24 17.69
N GLU A 70 11.79 -6.66 17.20
CA GLU A 70 12.19 -5.31 17.56
C GLU A 70 11.24 -4.27 16.97
N VAL A 71 10.81 -4.42 15.71
CA VAL A 71 9.79 -3.52 15.13
C VAL A 71 8.51 -3.56 15.94
N LEU A 72 8.01 -4.75 16.30
CA LEU A 72 6.79 -4.91 17.12
C LEU A 72 6.95 -4.29 18.53
N ALA A 73 8.16 -4.35 19.08
CA ALA A 73 8.44 -3.86 20.43
C ALA A 73 8.61 -2.34 20.52
N GLU A 74 9.19 -1.71 19.48
CA GLU A 74 9.64 -0.31 19.54
C GLU A 74 8.73 0.65 18.77
N ALA A 75 7.92 0.17 17.80
CA ALA A 75 7.07 1.04 17.01
C ALA A 75 5.89 1.58 17.82
N ASP A 76 5.58 2.87 17.67
CA ASP A 76 4.37 3.50 18.18
C ASP A 76 3.18 3.25 17.24
N ALA A 77 3.45 3.24 15.95
CA ALA A 77 2.48 3.00 14.89
C ALA A 77 3.04 2.00 13.89
N LEU A 78 2.22 1.07 13.41
CA LEU A 78 2.60 0.09 12.39
C LEU A 78 1.71 0.25 11.15
N GLY A 79 2.37 0.29 9.98
CA GLY A 79 1.70 0.31 8.68
C GLY A 79 1.64 -1.09 8.07
N PHE A 80 0.48 -1.40 7.49
CA PHE A 80 0.22 -2.66 6.80
C PHE A 80 -0.47 -2.39 5.46
N VAL A 81 -0.17 -3.19 4.46
CA VAL A 81 -0.92 -3.24 3.20
C VAL A 81 -2.14 -4.11 3.39
N ASP A 82 -1.92 -5.35 3.81
CA ASP A 82 -2.98 -6.27 4.23
C ASP A 82 -3.11 -6.25 5.76
N ARG A 83 -4.23 -6.68 6.30
CA ARG A 83 -4.45 -6.68 7.74
C ARG A 83 -3.47 -7.63 8.45
N PRO A 84 -2.90 -7.22 9.60
CA PRO A 84 -2.03 -8.11 10.36
C PRO A 84 -2.76 -9.37 10.83
N SER A 85 -2.03 -10.49 10.86
CA SER A 85 -2.56 -11.76 11.36
C SER A 85 -2.90 -11.69 12.85
N ALA A 86 -3.77 -12.59 13.32
CA ALA A 86 -4.10 -12.69 14.75
C ALA A 86 -2.86 -12.93 15.63
N GLU A 87 -1.86 -13.66 15.11
CA GLU A 87 -0.58 -13.86 15.79
C GLU A 87 0.18 -12.54 15.94
N THR A 88 0.23 -11.72 14.88
CA THR A 88 0.86 -10.40 14.93
C THR A 88 0.13 -9.49 15.92
N VAL A 89 -1.20 -9.44 15.86
CA VAL A 89 -2.03 -8.64 16.78
C VAL A 89 -1.77 -9.03 18.24
N ALA A 90 -1.62 -10.33 18.53
CA ALA A 90 -1.35 -10.82 19.89
C ALA A 90 0.02 -10.38 20.45
N LYS A 91 0.97 -10.03 19.59
CA LYS A 91 2.31 -9.54 19.97
C LYS A 91 2.38 -8.03 20.14
N LEU A 92 1.36 -7.30 19.70
CA LEU A 92 1.31 -5.83 19.80
C LEU A 92 0.98 -5.39 21.23
N LYS A 93 1.48 -4.21 21.60
CA LYS A 93 1.25 -3.61 22.91
C LYS A 93 0.01 -2.73 22.88
N ALA A 94 -0.74 -2.71 23.96
CA ALA A 94 -1.86 -1.77 24.12
C ALA A 94 -1.40 -0.31 23.88
N GLY A 95 -2.18 0.43 23.14
CA GLY A 95 -1.88 1.81 22.76
C GLY A 95 -1.11 1.97 21.44
N GLN A 96 -0.55 0.91 20.86
CA GLN A 96 0.05 0.99 19.54
C GLN A 96 -1.03 1.21 18.47
N TRP A 97 -0.65 1.89 17.40
CA TRP A 97 -1.52 2.19 16.26
C TRP A 97 -1.29 1.19 15.13
N VAL A 98 -2.38 0.72 14.57
CA VAL A 98 -2.39 -0.21 13.42
C VAL A 98 -3.09 0.51 12.27
N ILE A 99 -2.36 0.76 11.19
CA ILE A 99 -2.80 1.56 10.04
C ILE A 99 -2.78 0.70 8.80
N GLY A 100 -3.90 0.58 8.09
CA GLY A 100 -3.98 -0.21 6.86
C GLY A 100 -5.40 -0.59 6.48
N MET A 101 -5.53 -1.54 5.56
CA MET A 101 -6.80 -2.13 5.16
C MET A 101 -7.22 -3.17 6.20
N LEU A 102 -8.01 -2.78 7.18
CA LEU A 102 -8.33 -3.62 8.35
C LEU A 102 -9.57 -4.50 8.18
N GLY A 103 -10.24 -4.44 7.04
CA GLY A 103 -11.49 -5.20 6.80
C GLY A 103 -12.66 -4.75 7.67
N SER A 104 -12.64 -3.52 8.13
CA SER A 104 -13.55 -2.97 9.14
C SER A 104 -15.04 -2.95 8.74
N PHE A 105 -15.35 -3.13 7.45
CA PHE A 105 -16.73 -3.28 6.97
C PHE A 105 -17.20 -4.73 6.87
N THR A 106 -16.28 -5.69 6.86
CA THR A 106 -16.56 -7.08 6.53
C THR A 106 -16.29 -8.06 7.67
N ASP A 107 -15.49 -7.66 8.66
CA ASP A 107 -15.03 -8.54 9.74
C ASP A 107 -15.11 -7.81 11.09
N ALA A 108 -16.29 -7.89 11.73
CA ALA A 108 -16.53 -7.28 13.03
C ALA A 108 -15.74 -7.99 14.16
N ASP A 109 -15.48 -9.28 14.01
CA ASP A 109 -14.76 -10.07 15.02
C ASP A 109 -13.28 -9.64 15.06
N TYR A 110 -12.69 -9.33 13.90
CA TYR A 110 -11.35 -8.80 13.83
C TYR A 110 -11.24 -7.41 14.47
N VAL A 111 -12.22 -6.53 14.23
CA VAL A 111 -12.27 -5.21 14.87
C VAL A 111 -12.38 -5.34 16.38
N ALA A 112 -13.23 -6.26 16.86
CA ALA A 112 -13.36 -6.53 18.29
C ALA A 112 -12.07 -7.10 18.91
N ALA A 113 -11.29 -7.88 18.13
CA ALA A 113 -9.99 -8.39 18.58
C ALA A 113 -8.96 -7.27 18.75
N LEU A 114 -8.92 -6.28 17.84
CA LEU A 114 -8.08 -5.09 17.99
C LEU A 114 -8.45 -4.26 19.21
N GLU A 115 -9.75 -4.06 19.42
CA GLU A 115 -10.27 -3.33 20.57
C GLU A 115 -9.91 -4.06 21.89
N LYS A 116 -10.10 -5.38 21.96
CA LYS A 116 -9.74 -6.20 23.11
C LYS A 116 -8.24 -6.16 23.42
N ALA A 117 -7.40 -6.07 22.38
CA ALA A 117 -5.96 -5.90 22.52
C ALA A 117 -5.57 -4.47 22.95
N GLY A 118 -6.51 -3.54 23.02
CA GLY A 118 -6.26 -2.14 23.37
C GLY A 118 -5.51 -1.36 22.29
N LEU A 119 -5.62 -1.77 21.04
CA LEU A 119 -4.95 -1.15 19.89
C LEU A 119 -5.80 -0.02 19.31
N VAL A 120 -5.13 0.94 18.66
CA VAL A 120 -5.79 2.02 17.92
C VAL A 120 -5.77 1.68 16.43
N GLY A 121 -6.90 1.22 15.90
CA GLY A 121 -7.03 0.89 14.47
C GLY A 121 -7.38 2.11 13.61
N ILE A 122 -6.57 2.40 12.60
CA ILE A 122 -6.88 3.36 11.54
C ILE A 122 -7.16 2.58 10.25
N ALA A 123 -8.43 2.33 10.01
CA ALA A 123 -8.89 1.62 8.81
C ALA A 123 -8.95 2.59 7.63
N ILE A 124 -8.02 2.46 6.68
CA ILE A 124 -7.90 3.34 5.51
C ILE A 124 -9.14 3.26 4.62
N GLU A 125 -9.78 2.10 4.55
CA GLU A 125 -11.04 1.91 3.80
C GLU A 125 -12.21 2.72 4.35
N LYS A 126 -12.14 3.22 5.60
CA LYS A 126 -13.17 4.09 6.20
C LYS A 126 -12.95 5.58 5.94
N LEU A 127 -11.88 5.96 5.29
CA LEU A 127 -11.64 7.36 4.96
C LEU A 127 -12.76 7.92 4.08
N PRO A 128 -13.29 9.11 4.39
CA PRO A 128 -14.42 9.69 3.67
C PRO A 128 -14.00 10.20 2.28
N ARG A 129 -13.98 9.35 1.28
CA ARG A 129 -13.48 9.57 -0.09
C ARG A 129 -14.07 10.79 -0.80
N LYS A 130 -15.21 11.31 -0.33
CA LYS A 130 -15.87 12.51 -0.87
C LYS A 130 -15.24 13.82 -0.38
N LEU A 131 -14.44 13.79 0.67
CA LEU A 131 -13.78 14.97 1.21
C LEU A 131 -12.47 15.22 0.49
N SER A 132 -12.25 16.45 0.01
CA SER A 132 -11.02 16.84 -0.70
C SER A 132 -9.76 16.60 0.14
N SER A 133 -9.84 16.80 1.45
CA SER A 133 -8.72 16.55 2.39
C SER A 133 -8.35 15.08 2.52
N ALA A 134 -9.30 14.16 2.28
CA ALA A 134 -9.07 12.73 2.37
C ALA A 134 -8.61 12.10 1.04
N GLN A 135 -8.75 12.80 -0.08
CA GLN A 135 -8.40 12.26 -1.40
C GLN A 135 -6.93 11.87 -1.54
N SER A 136 -6.02 12.58 -0.86
CA SER A 136 -4.59 12.23 -0.85
C SER A 136 -4.28 10.95 -0.07
N MET A 137 -5.21 10.49 0.75
CA MET A 137 -5.12 9.28 1.57
C MET A 137 -5.99 8.13 1.03
N ASP A 138 -6.65 8.32 -0.13
CA ASP A 138 -7.54 7.34 -0.75
C ASP A 138 -6.71 6.26 -1.48
N GLU A 139 -6.29 5.27 -0.73
CA GLU A 139 -5.57 4.11 -1.25
C GLU A 139 -6.40 3.32 -2.25
N MET A 140 -7.69 3.15 -2.02
CA MET A 140 -8.57 2.37 -2.90
C MET A 140 -8.63 2.97 -4.32
N THR A 141 -8.68 4.30 -4.43
CA THR A 141 -8.61 4.98 -5.73
C THR A 141 -7.28 4.76 -6.41
N SER A 142 -6.17 4.84 -5.67
CA SER A 142 -4.82 4.60 -6.19
C SER A 142 -4.67 3.15 -6.68
N GLN A 143 -5.09 2.17 -5.88
CA GLN A 143 -5.02 0.74 -6.25
C GLN A 143 -5.96 0.39 -7.42
N ASN A 144 -7.16 0.95 -7.47
CA ASN A 144 -8.05 0.79 -8.61
C ASN A 144 -7.46 1.35 -9.91
N SER A 145 -6.69 2.42 -9.85
CA SER A 145 -5.96 2.95 -11.02
C SER A 145 -4.92 1.96 -11.53
N VAL A 146 -4.13 1.37 -10.62
CA VAL A 146 -3.13 0.34 -10.95
C VAL A 146 -3.80 -0.90 -11.52
N MET A 147 -4.90 -1.36 -10.91
CA MET A 147 -5.69 -2.50 -11.39
C MET A 147 -6.21 -2.28 -12.80
N GLY A 148 -6.77 -1.11 -13.10
CA GLY A 148 -7.27 -0.77 -14.44
C GLY A 148 -6.15 -0.74 -15.49
N TYR A 149 -5.00 -0.19 -15.15
CA TYR A 149 -3.82 -0.20 -16.01
C TYR A 149 -3.34 -1.63 -16.29
N LYS A 150 -3.19 -2.45 -15.25
CA LYS A 150 -2.76 -3.85 -15.40
C LYS A 150 -3.77 -4.68 -16.20
N ALA A 151 -5.06 -4.46 -15.99
CA ALA A 151 -6.11 -5.14 -16.75
C ALA A 151 -6.01 -4.86 -18.26
N ALA A 152 -5.73 -3.60 -18.64
CA ALA A 152 -5.53 -3.25 -20.05
C ALA A 152 -4.32 -3.95 -20.65
N ILE A 153 -3.19 -4.01 -19.94
CA ILE A 153 -1.97 -4.70 -20.40
C ILE A 153 -2.23 -6.21 -20.53
N THR A 154 -2.88 -6.81 -19.54
CA THR A 154 -3.22 -8.25 -19.56
C THR A 154 -4.17 -8.58 -20.71
N ALA A 155 -5.17 -7.72 -20.98
CA ALA A 155 -6.05 -7.89 -22.12
C ALA A 155 -5.31 -7.76 -23.46
N ALA A 156 -4.35 -6.84 -23.53
CA ALA A 156 -3.51 -6.67 -24.71
C ALA A 156 -2.61 -7.89 -24.98
N ASP A 157 -2.04 -8.45 -23.92
CA ASP A 157 -1.20 -9.64 -23.98
C ASP A 157 -2.00 -10.88 -24.42
N ALA A 158 -3.22 -11.02 -23.89
CA ALA A 158 -4.14 -12.12 -24.27
C ALA A 158 -4.76 -11.95 -25.65
N TYR A 159 -4.72 -10.75 -26.26
CA TYR A 159 -5.31 -10.49 -27.56
C TYR A 159 -4.33 -10.84 -28.68
N GLY A 160 -4.67 -11.81 -29.51
CA GLY A 160 -3.82 -12.38 -30.55
C GLY A 160 -3.54 -11.47 -31.76
N SER A 161 -3.76 -10.14 -31.67
CA SER A 161 -3.55 -9.18 -32.76
C SER A 161 -3.15 -7.80 -32.21
N PHE A 162 -2.98 -6.81 -33.09
CA PHE A 162 -2.62 -5.44 -32.71
C PHE A 162 -3.80 -4.66 -32.13
N LEU A 163 -3.57 -3.88 -31.09
CA LEU A 163 -4.58 -2.97 -30.55
C LEU A 163 -4.82 -1.76 -31.48
N PRO A 164 -3.76 -1.03 -31.93
CA PRO A 164 -3.91 0.09 -32.85
C PRO A 164 -4.14 -0.41 -34.29
N MET A 165 -4.57 0.50 -35.13
CA MET A 165 -4.54 0.26 -36.59
C MET A 165 -3.07 0.20 -37.05
N MET A 166 -2.73 -0.86 -37.78
CA MET A 166 -1.38 -1.05 -38.38
C MET A 166 -1.48 -1.09 -39.88
N THR A 167 -0.71 -0.24 -40.55
CA THR A 167 -0.62 -0.21 -42.04
C THR A 167 0.79 -0.59 -42.46
N THR A 168 0.87 -1.59 -43.33
CA THR A 168 2.11 -2.06 -43.91
C THR A 168 1.99 -2.08 -45.44
N ALA A 169 3.09 -2.33 -46.15
CA ALA A 169 3.04 -2.52 -47.59
C ALA A 169 2.15 -3.71 -48.04
N ALA A 170 1.92 -4.68 -47.16
CA ALA A 170 1.06 -5.84 -47.41
C ALA A 170 -0.43 -5.57 -47.14
N GLY A 171 -0.78 -4.40 -46.56
CA GLY A 171 -2.17 -4.05 -46.24
C GLY A 171 -2.35 -3.42 -44.89
N THR A 172 -3.61 -3.20 -44.51
CA THR A 172 -4.02 -2.56 -43.24
C THR A 172 -4.73 -3.55 -42.34
N ILE A 173 -4.25 -3.66 -41.09
CA ILE A 173 -4.88 -4.40 -40.01
C ILE A 173 -5.80 -3.43 -39.24
N ARG A 174 -7.06 -3.81 -39.08
CA ARG A 174 -8.04 -2.98 -38.36
C ARG A 174 -7.71 -2.92 -36.87
N PRO A 175 -8.00 -1.79 -36.19
CA PRO A 175 -7.80 -1.68 -34.74
C PRO A 175 -8.74 -2.61 -33.98
N ALA A 176 -8.31 -3.03 -32.80
CA ALA A 176 -9.14 -3.77 -31.86
C ALA A 176 -10.34 -2.93 -31.43
N LYS A 177 -11.46 -3.60 -31.08
CA LYS A 177 -12.60 -2.97 -30.45
C LYS A 177 -12.67 -3.44 -29.00
N ALA A 178 -12.57 -2.52 -28.06
CA ALA A 178 -12.68 -2.81 -26.63
C ALA A 178 -14.03 -2.28 -26.11
N LEU A 179 -14.72 -3.11 -25.33
CA LEU A 179 -15.91 -2.71 -24.58
C LEU A 179 -15.53 -2.61 -23.10
N VAL A 180 -15.71 -1.44 -22.51
CA VAL A 180 -15.48 -1.21 -21.08
C VAL A 180 -16.83 -1.08 -20.38
N LEU A 181 -17.10 -1.99 -19.44
CA LEU A 181 -18.31 -1.98 -18.63
C LEU A 181 -18.05 -1.27 -17.31
N GLY A 182 -18.51 -0.01 -17.22
CA GLY A 182 -18.31 0.86 -16.06
C GLY A 182 -17.56 2.15 -16.41
N ALA A 183 -17.68 3.15 -15.53
CA ALA A 183 -17.03 4.46 -15.66
C ALA A 183 -16.30 4.89 -14.38
N GLY A 184 -15.86 3.92 -13.56
CA GLY A 184 -15.06 4.16 -12.36
C GLY A 184 -13.59 4.43 -12.68
N ILE A 185 -12.79 4.67 -11.65
CA ILE A 185 -11.35 4.98 -11.76
C ILE A 185 -10.59 3.89 -12.55
N ALA A 186 -10.88 2.62 -12.29
CA ALA A 186 -10.26 1.51 -13.02
C ALA A 186 -10.58 1.57 -14.53
N ALA A 187 -11.78 1.96 -14.91
CA ALA A 187 -12.20 2.05 -16.31
C ALA A 187 -11.60 3.25 -17.06
N CYS A 188 -11.25 4.32 -16.35
CA CYS A 188 -10.69 5.54 -16.96
C CYS A 188 -9.21 5.44 -17.33
N ARG A 189 -8.48 4.47 -16.81
CA ARG A 189 -7.02 4.31 -17.03
C ARG A 189 -6.62 3.50 -18.28
N PRO A 190 -7.45 2.62 -18.87
CA PRO A 190 -7.10 1.92 -20.10
C PRO A 190 -7.04 2.80 -21.36
N SER A 191 -7.34 4.11 -21.28
CA SER A 191 -7.22 4.99 -22.45
C SER A 191 -5.75 5.15 -22.87
N VAL A 192 -5.21 4.14 -23.52
CA VAL A 192 -3.99 4.26 -24.30
C VAL A 192 -4.36 5.07 -25.55
N ARG A 193 -3.82 6.29 -25.66
CA ARG A 193 -3.87 7.07 -26.89
C ARG A 193 -2.94 6.49 -27.92
#